data_3d367861c37b76de0a759851e42b1867
#
_entry.id   3d367861c37b76de0a759851e42b1867
#
_cell.length_a   1.000
_cell.length_b   1.000
_cell.length_c   1.000
_cell.angle_alpha   90.00
_cell.angle_beta   90.00
_cell.angle_gamma   90.00
#
_symmetry.space_group_name_H-M   'P 1'
#
loop_
_entity.id
_entity.type
_entity.pdbx_description
1 polymer ?
#
loop_
_entity_poly.entity_id
_entity_poly.type
_entity_poly.pdbx_seq_one_letter_code
_entity_poly.pdbx_strand_id
1 'polypeptide(L)'
;EPKKFAKVVKIMLPKDYLAYRLSGSFCTDVSDASGMLLLDVKNRCWSKEMMEICGVKEEQLPKVYESWEVVGTLKPEVAKELGFSENVKVIAGAGDNAAAAVGTGTVGDGMCNISLGTSGTIFISSKTFGVDSNNALHSFDHADGYYHLMGCMLSAASCNKWWMDEILKTKEYSKEQEGITKLGENHVFYLPYLMGERSPHNDPKARATF
;
A
#
# COMPACT_ATOMS: atom_id res chain seq x y z
N GLU A 1 10.09 -6.53 -22.82
CA GLU A 1 10.33 -7.87 -23.42
C GLU A 1 9.03 -8.47 -24.01
N PRO A 2 8.58 -7.99 -25.20
CA PRO A 2 7.29 -8.37 -25.78
C PRO A 2 7.09 -9.89 -25.94
N LYS A 3 8.15 -10.62 -26.28
CA LYS A 3 8.10 -12.09 -26.44
C LYS A 3 7.86 -12.83 -25.11
N LYS A 4 8.27 -12.27 -23.98
CA LYS A 4 7.96 -12.84 -22.65
C LYS A 4 6.54 -12.46 -22.23
N PHE A 5 6.15 -11.21 -22.46
CA PHE A 5 4.80 -10.73 -22.14
C PHE A 5 3.72 -11.55 -22.87
N ALA A 6 3.94 -11.87 -24.15
CA ALA A 6 3.02 -12.69 -24.94
C ALA A 6 2.81 -14.12 -24.37
N LYS A 7 3.66 -14.58 -23.46
CA LYS A 7 3.54 -15.89 -22.80
C LYS A 7 2.90 -15.80 -21.40
N VAL A 8 2.59 -14.60 -20.93
CA VAL A 8 1.97 -14.41 -19.61
C VAL A 8 0.55 -14.91 -19.65
N VAL A 9 0.26 -15.90 -18.82
CA VAL A 9 -1.07 -16.53 -18.71
C VAL A 9 -1.87 -15.94 -17.57
N LYS A 10 -1.20 -15.57 -16.47
CA LYS A 10 -1.81 -15.02 -15.25
C LYS A 10 -0.94 -13.91 -14.68
N ILE A 11 -1.59 -12.89 -14.14
CA ILE A 11 -0.98 -11.76 -13.45
C ILE A 11 -1.50 -11.80 -12.01
N MET A 12 -0.60 -11.72 -11.03
CA MET A 12 -0.92 -11.81 -9.60
C MET A 12 -0.04 -10.84 -8.82
N LEU A 13 -0.58 -10.28 -7.77
CA LEU A 13 0.21 -9.61 -6.74
C LEU A 13 0.90 -10.66 -5.84
N PRO A 14 1.96 -10.29 -5.11
CA PRO A 14 2.67 -11.21 -4.22
C PRO A 14 1.76 -11.90 -3.20
N LYS A 15 0.83 -11.15 -2.60
CA LYS A 15 -0.18 -11.67 -1.66
C LYS A 15 -1.11 -12.69 -2.33
N ASP A 16 -1.55 -12.40 -3.55
CA ASP A 16 -2.44 -13.28 -4.31
C ASP A 16 -1.77 -14.62 -4.62
N TYR A 17 -0.47 -14.56 -4.94
CA TYR A 17 0.32 -15.77 -5.15
C TYR A 17 0.39 -16.63 -3.89
N LEU A 18 0.53 -16.02 -2.70
CA LEU A 18 0.48 -16.76 -1.44
C LEU A 18 -0.90 -17.41 -1.23
N ALA A 19 -1.99 -16.68 -1.43
CA ALA A 19 -3.35 -17.22 -1.35
C ALA A 19 -3.53 -18.40 -2.33
N TYR A 20 -3.06 -18.26 -3.56
CA TYR A 20 -3.05 -19.33 -4.55
C TYR A 20 -2.24 -20.57 -4.10
N ARG A 21 -1.05 -20.35 -3.53
CA ARG A 21 -0.23 -21.47 -3.01
C ARG A 21 -0.91 -22.19 -1.87
N LEU A 22 -1.59 -21.47 -1.00
CA LEU A 22 -2.29 -22.01 0.16
C LEU A 22 -3.59 -22.72 -0.21
N SER A 23 -4.41 -22.13 -1.08
CA SER A 23 -5.78 -22.61 -1.37
C SER A 23 -6.00 -23.15 -2.79
N GLY A 24 -5.16 -22.75 -3.74
CA GLY A 24 -5.38 -23.00 -5.17
C GLY A 24 -6.27 -21.95 -5.85
N SER A 25 -6.81 -20.99 -5.10
CA SER A 25 -7.70 -19.95 -5.65
C SER A 25 -6.93 -18.86 -6.37
N PHE A 26 -7.31 -18.57 -7.61
CA PHE A 26 -6.78 -17.44 -8.37
C PHE A 26 -7.63 -16.20 -8.10
N CYS A 27 -7.25 -15.45 -7.09
CA CYS A 27 -8.00 -14.35 -6.52
C CYS A 27 -7.11 -13.15 -6.18
N THR A 28 -7.72 -12.00 -6.05
CA THR A 28 -7.15 -10.78 -5.43
C THR A 28 -8.23 -10.10 -4.61
N ASP A 29 -7.86 -9.09 -3.82
CA ASP A 29 -8.82 -8.26 -3.12
C ASP A 29 -8.83 -6.82 -3.66
N VAL A 30 -9.91 -6.11 -3.37
CA VAL A 30 -10.13 -4.73 -3.84
C VAL A 30 -9.03 -3.77 -3.38
N SER A 31 -8.54 -3.91 -2.14
CA SER A 31 -7.59 -2.94 -1.58
C SER A 31 -6.20 -3.03 -2.22
N ASP A 32 -5.69 -4.24 -2.45
CA ASP A 32 -4.38 -4.45 -3.08
C ASP A 32 -4.47 -4.25 -4.60
N ALA A 33 -5.55 -4.71 -5.23
CA ALA A 33 -5.82 -4.50 -6.65
C ALA A 33 -5.95 -3.02 -7.03
N SER A 34 -6.40 -2.16 -6.11
CA SER A 34 -6.43 -0.70 -6.30
C SER A 34 -5.07 -0.12 -6.70
N GLY A 35 -3.97 -0.73 -6.24
CA GLY A 35 -2.61 -0.33 -6.56
C GLY A 35 -2.11 -0.78 -7.93
N MET A 36 -2.85 -1.65 -8.65
CA MET A 36 -2.43 -2.18 -9.96
C MET A 36 -2.67 -1.23 -11.12
N LEU A 37 -3.39 -0.13 -10.94
CA LEU A 37 -3.87 0.78 -11.99
C LEU A 37 -4.85 0.15 -12.99
N LEU A 38 -5.20 -1.10 -12.83
CA LEU A 38 -6.13 -1.84 -13.68
C LEU A 38 -7.54 -1.93 -13.09
N LEU A 39 -7.68 -1.63 -11.78
CA LEU A 39 -8.98 -1.65 -11.09
C LEU A 39 -9.71 -0.32 -11.27
N ASP A 40 -10.98 -0.38 -11.63
CA ASP A 40 -11.93 0.71 -11.39
C ASP A 40 -12.33 0.67 -9.92
N VAL A 41 -11.66 1.49 -9.12
CA VAL A 41 -11.83 1.55 -7.66
C VAL A 41 -13.27 1.87 -7.28
N LYS A 42 -13.93 2.78 -7.99
CA LYS A 42 -15.31 3.17 -7.71
C LYS A 42 -16.29 2.01 -7.87
N ASN A 43 -16.09 1.20 -8.91
CA ASN A 43 -16.99 0.11 -9.28
C ASN A 43 -16.47 -1.27 -8.83
N ARG A 44 -15.27 -1.34 -8.24
CA ARG A 44 -14.62 -2.56 -7.73
C ARG A 44 -14.53 -3.68 -8.75
N CYS A 45 -14.18 -3.33 -9.97
CA CYS A 45 -14.03 -4.27 -11.07
C CYS A 45 -12.85 -3.89 -11.96
N TRP A 46 -12.40 -4.81 -12.79
CA TRP A 46 -11.34 -4.49 -13.74
C TRP A 46 -11.80 -3.45 -14.76
N SER A 47 -11.01 -2.40 -14.96
CA SER A 47 -11.26 -1.36 -15.94
C SER A 47 -10.98 -1.87 -17.36
N LYS A 48 -12.02 -1.95 -18.19
CA LYS A 48 -11.87 -2.36 -19.60
C LYS A 48 -10.93 -1.45 -20.36
N GLU A 49 -11.03 -0.13 -20.14
CA GLU A 49 -10.20 0.87 -20.77
C GLU A 49 -8.72 0.68 -20.38
N MET A 50 -8.42 0.50 -19.10
CA MET A 50 -7.04 0.30 -18.64
C MET A 50 -6.46 -1.04 -19.11
N MET A 51 -7.26 -2.09 -19.13
CA MET A 51 -6.85 -3.38 -19.71
C MET A 51 -6.47 -3.24 -21.18
N GLU A 52 -7.27 -2.48 -21.96
CA GLU A 52 -7.02 -2.23 -23.38
C GLU A 52 -5.74 -1.43 -23.59
N ILE A 53 -5.54 -0.34 -22.83
CA ILE A 53 -4.31 0.47 -22.87
C ILE A 53 -3.07 -0.36 -22.54
N CYS A 54 -3.16 -1.24 -21.55
CA CYS A 54 -2.04 -2.09 -21.10
C CYS A 54 -1.86 -3.37 -21.93
N GLY A 55 -2.78 -3.68 -22.84
CA GLY A 55 -2.77 -4.93 -23.62
C GLY A 55 -2.96 -6.17 -22.74
N VAL A 56 -3.69 -6.06 -21.63
CA VAL A 56 -3.99 -7.13 -20.68
C VAL A 56 -5.41 -7.64 -20.93
N LYS A 57 -5.58 -8.95 -20.90
CA LYS A 57 -6.90 -9.59 -21.05
C LYS A 57 -7.49 -9.91 -19.69
N GLU A 58 -8.81 -9.85 -19.57
CA GLU A 58 -9.53 -10.17 -18.35
C GLU A 58 -9.22 -11.59 -17.84
N GLU A 59 -9.06 -12.55 -18.73
CA GLU A 59 -8.68 -13.93 -18.39
C GLU A 59 -7.30 -14.07 -17.74
N GLN A 60 -6.44 -13.04 -17.87
CA GLN A 60 -5.13 -12.99 -17.24
C GLN A 60 -5.19 -12.42 -15.81
N LEU A 61 -6.27 -11.76 -15.45
CA LEU A 61 -6.45 -11.14 -14.14
C LEU A 61 -7.20 -12.06 -13.17
N PRO A 62 -6.92 -11.98 -11.86
CA PRO A 62 -7.62 -12.75 -10.85
C PRO A 62 -9.05 -12.25 -10.64
N LYS A 63 -9.90 -13.11 -10.08
CA LYS A 63 -11.22 -12.69 -9.60
C LYS A 63 -11.03 -11.75 -8.40
N VAL A 64 -11.74 -10.61 -8.41
CA VAL A 64 -11.71 -9.61 -7.34
C VAL A 64 -12.71 -10.00 -6.24
N TYR A 65 -12.29 -9.86 -5.00
CA TYR A 65 -13.07 -10.12 -3.79
C TYR A 65 -12.95 -8.94 -2.81
N GLU A 66 -13.85 -8.88 -1.85
CA GLU A 66 -13.62 -8.07 -0.65
C GLU A 66 -12.53 -8.71 0.20
N SER A 67 -11.77 -7.89 0.93
CA SER A 67 -10.58 -8.36 1.68
C SER A 67 -10.86 -9.50 2.66
N TRP A 68 -12.06 -9.51 3.27
CA TRP A 68 -12.48 -10.52 4.26
C TRP A 68 -13.17 -11.75 3.66
N GLU A 69 -13.45 -11.76 2.37
CA GLU A 69 -14.14 -12.87 1.74
C GLU A 69 -13.28 -14.14 1.73
N VAL A 70 -13.93 -15.26 2.01
CA VAL A 70 -13.29 -16.56 1.97
C VAL A 70 -13.14 -17.00 0.50
N VAL A 71 -11.90 -17.24 0.09
CA VAL A 71 -11.56 -17.66 -1.27
C VAL A 71 -11.32 -19.16 -1.39
N GLY A 72 -11.20 -19.86 -0.27
CA GLY A 72 -11.02 -21.32 -0.22
C GLY A 72 -10.61 -21.80 1.16
N THR A 73 -10.19 -23.05 1.22
CA THR A 73 -9.57 -23.68 2.39
C THR A 73 -8.14 -24.08 2.06
N LEU A 74 -7.35 -24.43 3.06
CA LEU A 74 -6.00 -24.94 2.82
C LEU A 74 -6.03 -26.19 1.96
N LYS A 75 -5.10 -26.30 1.04
CA LYS A 75 -4.84 -27.55 0.32
C LYS A 75 -4.42 -28.63 1.32
N PRO A 76 -4.85 -29.90 1.13
CA PRO A 76 -4.51 -30.98 2.06
C PRO A 76 -3.00 -31.14 2.32
N GLU A 77 -2.18 -31.02 1.30
CA GLU A 77 -0.72 -31.09 1.41
C GLU A 77 -0.14 -29.95 2.23
N VAL A 78 -0.67 -28.73 2.08
CA VAL A 78 -0.24 -27.53 2.82
C VAL A 78 -0.69 -27.63 4.29
N ALA A 79 -1.92 -28.03 4.53
CA ALA A 79 -2.45 -28.22 5.88
C ALA A 79 -1.60 -29.26 6.65
N LYS A 80 -1.26 -30.38 6.00
CA LYS A 80 -0.41 -31.41 6.57
C LYS A 80 1.02 -30.91 6.87
N GLU A 81 1.63 -30.16 5.93
CA GLU A 81 2.98 -29.61 6.09
C GLU A 81 3.06 -28.62 7.26
N LEU A 82 2.05 -27.75 7.38
CA LEU A 82 2.01 -26.71 8.41
C LEU A 82 1.39 -27.18 9.74
N GLY A 83 0.86 -28.40 9.81
CA GLY A 83 0.20 -28.92 11.01
C GLY A 83 -1.16 -28.28 11.29
N PHE A 84 -1.85 -27.78 10.29
CA PHE A 84 -3.18 -27.19 10.41
C PHE A 84 -4.28 -28.17 9.95
N SER A 85 -5.53 -27.86 10.34
CA SER A 85 -6.71 -28.51 9.79
C SER A 85 -6.94 -28.05 8.34
N GLU A 86 -7.39 -28.97 7.50
CA GLU A 86 -7.82 -28.67 6.12
C GLU A 86 -9.02 -27.71 6.07
N ASN A 87 -9.76 -27.56 7.17
CA ASN A 87 -10.90 -26.66 7.28
C ASN A 87 -10.50 -25.19 7.56
N VAL A 88 -9.22 -24.89 7.71
CA VAL A 88 -8.75 -23.52 7.86
C VAL A 88 -9.09 -22.72 6.60
N LYS A 89 -9.83 -21.65 6.79
CA LYS A 89 -10.27 -20.77 5.71
C LYS A 89 -9.15 -19.85 5.27
N VAL A 90 -9.01 -19.66 3.99
CA VAL A 90 -8.13 -18.66 3.37
C VAL A 90 -9.02 -17.53 2.88
N ILE A 91 -8.73 -16.30 3.31
CA ILE A 91 -9.43 -15.08 2.84
C ILE A 91 -8.63 -14.41 1.73
N ALA A 92 -9.25 -13.50 1.00
CA ALA A 92 -8.57 -12.74 -0.06
C ALA A 92 -7.40 -11.91 0.49
N GLY A 93 -7.50 -11.44 1.73
CA GLY A 93 -6.47 -10.63 2.38
C GLY A 93 -6.58 -9.16 1.97
N ALA A 94 -5.54 -8.38 2.25
CA ALA A 94 -5.53 -6.94 1.97
C ALA A 94 -4.14 -6.46 1.55
N GLY A 95 -4.08 -5.34 0.84
CA GLY A 95 -2.84 -4.58 0.67
C GLY A 95 -2.29 -4.13 2.02
N ASP A 96 -0.96 -3.99 2.13
CA ASP A 96 -0.25 -3.78 3.39
C ASP A 96 -0.75 -2.54 4.18
N ASN A 97 -0.98 -1.42 3.50
CA ASN A 97 -1.49 -0.20 4.14
C ASN A 97 -2.93 -0.37 4.64
N ALA A 98 -3.80 -1.04 3.88
CA ALA A 98 -5.17 -1.32 4.30
C ALA A 98 -5.21 -2.33 5.46
N ALA A 99 -4.36 -3.36 5.44
CA ALA A 99 -4.21 -4.30 6.55
C ALA A 99 -3.70 -3.62 7.82
N ALA A 100 -2.68 -2.74 7.70
CA ALA A 100 -2.17 -1.95 8.81
C ALA A 100 -3.23 -1.00 9.37
N ALA A 101 -4.04 -0.38 8.51
CA ALA A 101 -5.14 0.48 8.93
C ALA A 101 -6.17 -0.30 9.77
N VAL A 102 -6.58 -1.49 9.33
CA VAL A 102 -7.46 -2.37 10.11
C VAL A 102 -6.81 -2.72 11.45
N GLY A 103 -5.51 -3.12 11.44
CA GLY A 103 -4.78 -3.49 12.65
C GLY A 103 -4.63 -2.37 13.67
N THR A 104 -4.65 -1.11 13.23
CA THR A 104 -4.58 0.08 14.08
C THR A 104 -5.95 0.71 14.39
N GLY A 105 -7.04 0.08 13.95
CA GLY A 105 -8.40 0.58 14.16
C GLY A 105 -8.78 1.78 13.27
N THR A 106 -8.02 2.03 12.20
CA THR A 106 -8.32 3.08 11.22
C THR A 106 -9.36 2.53 10.23
N VAL A 107 -10.59 2.41 10.68
CA VAL A 107 -11.73 1.88 9.94
C VAL A 107 -12.93 2.82 10.06
N GLY A 108 -13.84 2.78 9.09
CA GLY A 108 -15.00 3.65 9.04
C GLY A 108 -14.70 4.98 8.35
N ASP A 109 -15.27 6.08 8.82
CA ASP A 109 -15.22 7.38 8.16
C ASP A 109 -14.33 8.36 8.91
N GLY A 110 -13.45 9.07 8.20
CA GLY A 110 -12.63 10.16 8.74
C GLY A 110 -11.52 9.73 9.71
N MET A 111 -11.22 8.44 9.81
CA MET A 111 -10.10 7.95 10.63
C MET A 111 -8.78 8.12 9.88
N CYS A 112 -7.74 8.49 10.61
CA CYS A 112 -6.41 8.72 10.05
C CYS A 112 -5.37 7.78 10.63
N ASN A 113 -4.55 7.21 9.75
CA ASN A 113 -3.33 6.48 10.11
C ASN A 113 -2.12 7.21 9.51
N ILE A 114 -1.08 7.40 10.31
CA ILE A 114 0.21 7.94 9.87
C ILE A 114 1.26 6.86 10.07
N SER A 115 1.88 6.43 8.98
CA SER A 115 2.97 5.46 9.01
C SER A 115 4.29 6.16 8.70
N LEU A 116 5.26 6.04 9.61
CA LEU A 116 6.59 6.67 9.51
C LEU A 116 7.67 5.59 9.43
N GLY A 117 7.87 5.07 8.23
CA GLY A 117 8.98 4.20 7.88
C GLY A 117 10.07 4.96 7.11
N THR A 118 10.84 4.29 6.27
CA THR A 118 11.79 4.93 5.33
C THR A 118 11.08 6.01 4.51
N SER A 119 9.94 5.67 3.93
CA SER A 119 8.92 6.59 3.41
C SER A 119 7.83 6.84 4.44
N GLY A 120 6.95 7.81 4.19
CA GLY A 120 5.82 8.11 5.07
C GLY A 120 4.51 8.06 4.31
N THR A 121 3.46 7.57 4.97
CA THR A 121 2.10 7.61 4.42
C THR A 121 1.15 8.28 5.39
N ILE A 122 0.22 9.05 4.83
CA ILE A 122 -0.96 9.54 5.52
C ILE A 122 -2.15 8.90 4.83
N PHE A 123 -2.87 8.07 5.58
CA PHE A 123 -4.01 7.28 5.13
C PHE A 123 -5.27 7.80 5.83
N ILE A 124 -6.29 8.17 5.08
CA ILE A 124 -7.56 8.65 5.62
C ILE A 124 -8.68 7.77 5.08
N SER A 125 -9.38 7.06 5.97
CA SER A 125 -10.52 6.23 5.63
C SER A 125 -11.76 7.09 5.31
N SER A 126 -12.58 6.65 4.36
CA SER A 126 -13.80 7.34 3.93
C SER A 126 -14.86 6.35 3.50
N LYS A 127 -16.11 6.59 3.91
CA LYS A 127 -17.27 5.81 3.45
C LYS A 127 -17.66 6.13 2.01
N THR A 128 -17.20 7.26 1.48
CA THR A 128 -17.51 7.69 0.13
C THR A 128 -16.29 7.64 -0.76
N PHE A 129 -16.48 7.18 -1.99
CA PHE A 129 -15.44 7.27 -3.01
C PHE A 129 -15.05 8.73 -3.26
N GLY A 130 -13.77 9.01 -3.25
CA GLY A 130 -13.22 10.35 -3.50
C GLY A 130 -11.98 10.28 -4.38
N VAL A 131 -11.78 11.30 -5.19
CA VAL A 131 -10.57 11.50 -6.00
C VAL A 131 -10.07 12.92 -5.74
N ASP A 132 -8.77 13.04 -5.50
CA ASP A 132 -8.15 14.36 -5.48
C ASP A 132 -8.09 14.96 -6.90
N SER A 133 -8.66 16.13 -7.05
CA SER A 133 -8.75 16.83 -8.36
C SER A 133 -7.38 17.14 -8.97
N ASN A 134 -6.33 17.21 -8.16
CA ASN A 134 -4.96 17.46 -8.60
C ASN A 134 -4.17 16.17 -8.85
N ASN A 135 -4.79 15.00 -8.65
CA ASN A 135 -4.15 13.67 -8.75
C ASN A 135 -2.89 13.53 -7.87
N ALA A 136 -2.83 14.25 -6.76
CA ALA A 136 -1.69 14.21 -5.83
C ALA A 136 -1.81 13.07 -4.82
N LEU A 137 -3.03 12.55 -4.60
CA LEU A 137 -3.32 11.48 -3.66
C LEU A 137 -3.76 10.21 -4.39
N HIS A 138 -3.45 9.08 -3.79
CA HIS A 138 -3.99 7.78 -4.20
C HIS A 138 -5.41 7.62 -3.67
N SER A 139 -6.31 7.14 -4.51
CA SER A 139 -7.69 6.77 -4.16
C SER A 139 -7.84 5.27 -4.32
N PHE A 140 -8.04 4.56 -3.22
CA PHE A 140 -8.06 3.10 -3.16
C PHE A 140 -9.28 2.58 -2.41
N ASP A 141 -9.64 1.33 -2.64
CA ASP A 141 -10.54 0.59 -1.76
C ASP A 141 -9.85 0.30 -0.42
N HIS A 142 -10.64 0.27 0.64
CA HIS A 142 -10.18 -0.11 1.97
C HIS A 142 -10.65 -1.52 2.34
N ALA A 143 -9.88 -2.20 3.19
CA ALA A 143 -10.18 -3.55 3.63
C ALA A 143 -11.41 -3.67 4.57
N ASP A 144 -12.04 -2.57 4.94
CA ASP A 144 -13.28 -2.50 5.71
C ASP A 144 -14.56 -2.36 4.86
N GLY A 145 -14.43 -2.46 3.52
CA GLY A 145 -15.54 -2.34 2.59
C GLY A 145 -15.84 -0.92 2.12
N TYR A 146 -15.00 0.04 2.51
CA TYR A 146 -15.12 1.43 2.10
C TYR A 146 -13.94 1.84 1.23
N TYR A 147 -13.50 3.09 1.33
CA TYR A 147 -12.43 3.67 0.52
C TYR A 147 -11.40 4.37 1.42
N HIS A 148 -10.28 4.73 0.84
CA HIS A 148 -9.35 5.63 1.47
C HIS A 148 -8.62 6.52 0.47
N LEU A 149 -8.20 7.68 0.95
CA LEU A 149 -7.22 8.53 0.27
C LEU A 149 -5.88 8.39 0.99
N MET A 150 -4.81 8.32 0.22
CA MET A 150 -3.47 8.16 0.77
C MET A 150 -2.48 9.11 0.10
N GLY A 151 -1.79 9.90 0.91
CA GLY A 151 -0.58 10.62 0.53
C GLY A 151 0.65 9.78 0.89
N CYS A 152 1.64 9.76 0.02
CA CYS A 152 2.89 9.05 0.25
C CYS A 152 4.09 9.94 -0.06
N MET A 153 4.86 10.30 0.95
CA MET A 153 6.14 10.98 0.81
C MET A 153 7.29 9.96 0.71
N LEU A 154 8.29 10.28 -0.11
CA LEU A 154 9.37 9.34 -0.38
C LEU A 154 10.39 9.24 0.75
N SER A 155 10.54 10.27 1.56
CA SER A 155 11.54 10.35 2.62
C SER A 155 10.91 10.84 3.91
N ALA A 156 10.72 9.92 4.87
CA ALA A 156 10.21 10.22 6.21
C ALA A 156 11.28 9.93 7.28
N ALA A 157 11.26 8.79 7.92
CA ALA A 157 12.30 8.43 8.89
C ALA A 157 13.69 8.29 8.25
N SER A 158 13.77 8.09 6.92
CA SER A 158 15.05 8.16 6.20
C SER A 158 15.72 9.52 6.31
N CYS A 159 14.97 10.61 6.47
CA CYS A 159 15.53 11.94 6.70
C CYS A 159 16.21 12.03 8.07
N ASN A 160 15.54 11.50 9.12
CA ASN A 160 16.15 11.43 10.44
C ASN A 160 17.40 10.55 10.43
N LYS A 161 17.32 9.38 9.76
CA LYS A 161 18.48 8.49 9.60
C LYS A 161 19.62 9.21 8.88
N TRP A 162 19.36 9.88 7.76
CA TRP A 162 20.36 10.64 7.03
C TRP A 162 21.00 11.73 7.91
N TRP A 163 20.19 12.47 8.67
CA TRP A 163 20.69 13.50 9.61
C TRP A 163 21.65 12.91 10.64
N MET A 164 21.26 11.83 11.28
CA MET A 164 22.06 11.13 12.29
C MET A 164 23.34 10.56 11.71
N ASP A 165 23.25 9.84 10.60
CA ASP A 165 24.38 9.13 10.01
C ASP A 165 25.36 10.07 9.29
N GLU A 166 24.86 11.06 8.54
CA GLU A 166 25.66 11.87 7.63
C GLU A 166 26.06 13.24 8.20
N ILE A 167 25.22 13.84 9.01
CA ILE A 167 25.46 15.18 9.58
C ILE A 167 26.04 15.05 10.99
N LEU A 168 25.36 14.39 11.90
CA LEU A 168 25.81 14.25 13.29
C LEU A 168 26.84 13.13 13.49
N LYS A 169 26.96 12.20 12.56
CA LYS A 169 27.91 11.06 12.62
C LYS A 169 27.73 10.21 13.87
N THR A 170 26.50 10.01 14.32
CA THR A 170 26.15 9.26 15.54
C THR A 170 24.96 8.33 15.27
N LYS A 171 24.83 7.31 16.11
CA LYS A 171 23.65 6.41 16.15
C LYS A 171 22.89 6.52 17.47
N GLU A 172 23.25 7.48 18.30
CA GLU A 172 22.64 7.66 19.64
C GLU A 172 21.39 8.53 19.56
N TYR A 173 20.35 8.05 18.85
CA TYR A 173 19.11 8.80 18.59
C TYR A 173 18.48 9.40 19.84
N SER A 174 18.40 8.63 20.94
CA SER A 174 17.79 9.10 22.18
C SER A 174 18.56 10.27 22.78
N LYS A 175 19.90 10.17 22.80
CA LYS A 175 20.78 11.20 23.37
C LYS A 175 20.68 12.52 22.59
N GLU A 176 20.64 12.46 21.27
CA GLU A 176 20.50 13.66 20.45
C GLU A 176 19.14 14.34 20.63
N GLN A 177 18.11 13.57 21.01
CA GLN A 177 16.77 14.10 21.28
C GLN A 177 16.65 14.74 22.69
N GLU A 178 17.49 14.34 23.64
CA GLU A 178 17.47 14.91 25.02
C GLU A 178 17.72 16.41 25.05
N GLY A 179 18.45 16.94 24.06
CA GLY A 179 18.72 18.37 23.91
C GLY A 179 17.51 19.19 23.42
N ILE A 180 16.43 18.54 22.98
CA ILE A 180 15.24 19.21 22.46
C ILE A 180 14.33 19.53 23.66
N THR A 181 14.53 20.70 24.26
CA THR A 181 13.78 21.12 25.46
C THR A 181 12.43 21.77 25.12
N LYS A 182 12.32 22.41 23.96
CA LYS A 182 11.09 23.02 23.50
C LYS A 182 10.91 22.83 21.98
N LEU A 183 9.73 22.38 21.59
CA LEU A 183 9.37 22.22 20.18
C LEU A 183 8.95 23.57 19.57
N GLY A 184 9.39 23.83 18.35
CA GLY A 184 9.00 25.04 17.59
C GLY A 184 9.68 26.35 18.00
N GLU A 185 10.75 26.31 18.77
CA GLU A 185 11.50 27.53 19.17
C GLU A 185 12.38 28.12 18.07
N ASN A 186 12.71 27.36 17.06
CA ASN A 186 13.50 27.85 15.95
C ASN A 186 12.63 28.12 14.71
N HIS A 187 13.16 28.92 13.79
CA HIS A 187 12.50 29.29 12.53
C HIS A 187 13.12 28.57 11.32
N VAL A 188 13.87 27.51 11.55
CA VAL A 188 14.42 26.69 10.47
C VAL A 188 13.41 25.61 10.13
N PHE A 189 13.03 25.55 8.86
CA PHE A 189 12.14 24.52 8.32
C PHE A 189 12.95 23.59 7.42
N TYR A 190 12.67 22.31 7.53
CA TYR A 190 13.29 21.30 6.69
C TYR A 190 12.27 20.73 5.71
N LEU A 191 12.60 20.78 4.43
CA LEU A 191 11.85 20.12 3.38
C LEU A 191 12.47 18.74 3.12
N PRO A 192 11.73 17.63 3.37
CA PRO A 192 12.31 16.30 3.45
C PRO A 192 12.47 15.60 2.09
N TYR A 193 12.78 16.32 1.03
CA TYR A 193 12.75 15.78 -0.34
C TYR A 193 14.11 15.22 -0.78
N LEU A 194 14.68 14.27 -0.02
CA LEU A 194 15.99 13.68 -0.34
C LEU A 194 16.02 13.02 -1.72
N MET A 195 14.91 12.43 -2.16
CA MET A 195 14.80 11.67 -3.40
C MET A 195 13.68 12.18 -4.32
N GLY A 196 13.37 13.47 -4.26
CA GLY A 196 12.18 14.02 -4.89
C GLY A 196 10.95 13.88 -4.00
N GLU A 197 9.79 14.26 -4.50
CA GLU A 197 8.54 14.18 -3.76
C GLU A 197 7.41 13.60 -4.62
N ARG A 198 6.59 12.75 -4.03
CA ARG A 198 5.42 12.16 -4.67
C ARG A 198 4.15 12.94 -4.32
N SER A 199 3.71 12.83 -3.08
CA SER A 199 2.50 13.52 -2.62
C SER A 199 2.85 14.64 -1.64
N PRO A 200 2.33 15.87 -1.81
CA PRO A 200 1.33 16.27 -2.80
C PRO A 200 1.91 16.86 -4.10
N HIS A 201 3.23 17.03 -4.22
CA HIS A 201 3.82 17.89 -5.25
C HIS A 201 4.06 17.17 -6.59
N ASN A 202 4.23 15.84 -6.56
CA ASN A 202 4.59 15.01 -7.73
C ASN A 202 5.79 15.60 -8.50
N ASP A 203 6.82 16.03 -7.75
CA ASP A 203 8.04 16.61 -8.30
C ASP A 203 9.26 15.71 -8.04
N PRO A 204 9.68 14.91 -9.03
CA PRO A 204 10.85 14.04 -8.88
C PRO A 204 12.18 14.82 -8.83
N LYS A 205 12.15 16.14 -9.13
CA LYS A 205 13.33 17.01 -9.08
C LYS A 205 13.45 17.79 -7.77
N ALA A 206 12.44 17.78 -6.92
CA ALA A 206 12.50 18.39 -5.60
C ALA A 206 13.73 17.86 -4.82
N ARG A 207 14.32 18.73 -4.01
CA ARG A 207 15.48 18.38 -3.17
C ARG A 207 15.27 18.83 -1.75
N ALA A 208 15.87 18.07 -0.83
CA ALA A 208 15.88 18.44 0.58
C ALA A 208 16.56 19.79 0.79
N THR A 209 15.97 20.63 1.62
CA THR A 209 16.44 22.02 1.86
C THR A 209 16.09 22.42 3.28
N PHE A 210 16.96 23.21 3.91
CA PHE A 210 16.72 23.94 5.15
C PHE A 210 16.40 25.40 4.84
#